data_e90410a6c1c32bc7a7207d103d23c46e
#
_entry.id   e90410a6c1c32bc7a7207d103d23c46e
#
_cell.length_a   1.000
_cell.length_b   1.000
_cell.length_c   1.000
_cell.angle_alpha   90.00
_cell.angle_beta   90.00
_cell.angle_gamma   90.00
#
_symmetry.space_group_name_H-M   'P 1'
#
loop_
_entity.id
_entity.type
_entity.pdbx_description
1 polymer ?
#
loop_
_entity_poly.entity_id
_entity_poly.type
_entity_poly.pdbx_seq_one_letter_code
_entity_poly.pdbx_strand_id
1 'polypeptide(L)'
;GRENLEMMQRYGLAYEVLSGGAIRDHEPLLNPAIEKAVLLPQNHFVADPHLLVKRLVDAFLAKGGTLLTGEVNRVERDNRGVTALLLKDGRRLETDRLLVAMGVQTRDIAASVDEAIPLETERGYHTQVMAPGIDLKYSLIWPERAFMVTPTAGGIRIGGSVEMAGLTRQPNWRRARTLVGHARYALPALKVEETSEWMGHRPALPDTIPVLSASATTPGLFWATGHGHLGLTYSATTGILMADMLTGRTPPVDMRPFRIDRF
;
A
#
# COMPACT_ATOMS: atom_id res chain seq x y z
N GLY A 1 21.74 -3.54 -2.28
CA GLY A 1 23.09 -4.03 -2.45
C GLY A 1 23.17 -5.11 -3.53
N ARG A 2 24.25 -5.89 -3.48
CA ARG A 2 24.57 -6.93 -4.50
C ARG A 2 23.46 -7.98 -4.62
N GLU A 3 22.93 -8.45 -3.50
CA GLU A 3 21.83 -9.42 -3.44
C GLU A 3 20.57 -8.96 -4.21
N ASN A 4 20.24 -7.67 -4.14
CA ASN A 4 19.09 -7.14 -4.88
C ASN A 4 19.33 -7.20 -6.40
N LEU A 5 20.56 -6.93 -6.87
CA LEU A 5 20.89 -7.03 -8.29
C LEU A 5 20.86 -8.49 -8.78
N GLU A 6 21.37 -9.43 -7.98
CA GLU A 6 21.31 -10.86 -8.28
C GLU A 6 19.86 -11.35 -8.37
N MET A 7 18.99 -10.87 -7.47
CA MET A 7 17.56 -11.16 -7.52
C MET A 7 16.89 -10.57 -8.76
N MET A 8 17.17 -9.31 -9.09
CA MET A 8 16.64 -8.68 -10.31
C MET A 8 17.06 -9.46 -11.56
N GLN A 9 18.34 -9.85 -11.65
CA GLN A 9 18.85 -10.66 -12.74
C GLN A 9 18.16 -12.03 -12.81
N ARG A 10 17.99 -12.70 -11.68
CA ARG A 10 17.30 -14.00 -11.59
C ARG A 10 15.88 -13.96 -12.11
N TYR A 11 15.17 -12.86 -11.88
CA TYR A 11 13.77 -12.68 -12.30
C TYR A 11 13.63 -11.93 -13.64
N GLY A 12 14.75 -11.67 -14.36
CA GLY A 12 14.73 -11.01 -15.65
C GLY A 12 14.25 -9.56 -15.63
N LEU A 13 14.40 -8.88 -14.49
CA LEU A 13 14.03 -7.47 -14.36
C LEU A 13 15.10 -6.59 -15.02
N ALA A 14 14.67 -5.67 -15.88
CA ALA A 14 15.58 -4.71 -16.49
C ALA A 14 16.09 -3.70 -15.46
N TYR A 15 17.40 -3.53 -15.40
CA TYR A 15 18.03 -2.50 -14.57
C TYR A 15 19.34 -2.01 -15.22
N GLU A 16 19.74 -0.80 -14.86
CA GLU A 16 21.02 -0.21 -15.25
C GLU A 16 21.77 0.25 -13.99
N VAL A 17 23.05 -0.10 -13.89
CA VAL A 17 23.92 0.39 -12.82
C VAL A 17 24.60 1.66 -13.31
N LEU A 18 24.28 2.78 -12.67
CA LEU A 18 24.81 4.10 -13.00
C LEU A 18 25.91 4.50 -12.01
N SER A 19 26.94 5.18 -12.50
CA SER A 19 28.02 5.71 -11.66
C SER A 19 28.50 7.07 -12.18
N GLY A 20 29.04 7.89 -11.26
CA GLY A 20 29.65 9.17 -11.60
C GLY A 20 28.72 10.09 -12.40
N GLY A 21 29.19 10.54 -13.57
CA GLY A 21 28.46 11.46 -14.46
C GLY A 21 27.14 10.92 -14.97
N ALA A 22 27.07 9.61 -15.29
CA ALA A 22 25.86 8.98 -15.80
C ALA A 22 24.64 9.18 -14.89
N ILE A 23 24.84 9.25 -13.55
CA ILE A 23 23.74 9.56 -12.62
C ILE A 23 23.18 10.96 -12.89
N ARG A 24 24.05 11.96 -13.18
CA ARG A 24 23.66 13.37 -13.40
C ARG A 24 23.02 13.57 -14.77
N ASP A 25 23.36 12.74 -15.74
CA ASP A 25 22.70 12.75 -17.05
C ASP A 25 21.21 12.37 -16.90
N HIS A 26 20.88 11.47 -15.98
CA HIS A 26 19.50 11.09 -15.66
C HIS A 26 18.83 12.06 -14.70
N GLU A 27 19.47 12.34 -13.55
CA GLU A 27 18.92 13.19 -12.49
C GLU A 27 19.99 14.19 -11.98
N PRO A 28 20.08 15.37 -12.60
CA PRO A 28 21.09 16.38 -12.28
C PRO A 28 20.93 17.00 -10.89
N LEU A 29 19.77 16.84 -10.26
CA LEU A 29 19.46 17.38 -8.93
C LEU A 29 20.05 16.58 -7.77
N LEU A 30 20.51 15.35 -8.04
CA LEU A 30 21.11 14.49 -7.02
C LEU A 30 22.43 15.05 -6.51
N ASN A 31 22.63 14.92 -5.17
CA ASN A 31 23.88 15.27 -4.52
C ASN A 31 25.08 14.59 -5.22
N PRO A 32 26.12 15.36 -5.58
CA PRO A 32 27.34 14.81 -6.20
C PRO A 32 28.03 13.70 -5.39
N ALA A 33 27.85 13.66 -4.08
CA ALA A 33 28.37 12.60 -3.22
C ALA A 33 27.69 11.23 -3.44
N ILE A 34 26.61 11.17 -4.23
CA ILE A 34 25.97 9.91 -4.63
C ILE A 34 26.72 9.38 -5.85
N GLU A 35 27.55 8.36 -5.65
CA GLU A 35 28.46 7.82 -6.66
C GLU A 35 27.89 6.63 -7.42
N LYS A 36 26.86 5.97 -6.87
CA LYS A 36 26.23 4.78 -7.49
C LYS A 36 24.71 4.86 -7.36
N ALA A 37 24.03 4.46 -8.42
CA ALA A 37 22.58 4.32 -8.47
C ALA A 37 22.19 3.11 -9.32
N VAL A 38 20.96 2.64 -9.14
CA VAL A 38 20.34 1.63 -10.01
C VAL A 38 19.11 2.26 -10.62
N LEU A 39 19.08 2.35 -11.93
CA LEU A 39 17.90 2.78 -12.69
C LEU A 39 17.05 1.55 -13.01
N LEU A 40 15.76 1.67 -12.76
CA LEU A 40 14.74 0.66 -13.09
C LEU A 40 13.84 1.22 -14.20
N PRO A 41 14.19 1.04 -15.48
CA PRO A 41 13.56 1.77 -16.59
C PRO A 41 12.11 1.38 -16.83
N GLN A 42 11.68 0.21 -16.36
CA GLN A 42 10.30 -0.27 -16.48
C GLN A 42 9.42 0.08 -15.29
N ASN A 43 9.98 0.66 -14.23
CA ASN A 43 9.21 1.04 -13.07
C ASN A 43 8.56 2.41 -13.29
N HIS A 44 7.33 2.52 -12.77
CA HIS A 44 6.56 3.75 -12.80
C HIS A 44 6.09 4.11 -11.39
N PHE A 45 5.72 5.34 -11.19
CA PHE A 45 5.09 5.80 -9.96
C PHE A 45 3.75 6.48 -10.25
N VAL A 46 2.88 6.53 -9.26
CA VAL A 46 1.59 7.20 -9.37
C VAL A 46 1.74 8.63 -8.87
N ALA A 47 1.58 9.60 -9.76
CA ALA A 47 1.70 11.02 -9.44
C ALA A 47 0.61 11.51 -8.46
N ASP A 48 -0.59 10.95 -8.53
CA ASP A 48 -1.70 11.25 -7.62
C ASP A 48 -2.47 9.97 -7.25
N PRO A 49 -2.09 9.30 -6.14
CA PRO A 49 -2.80 8.11 -5.66
C PRO A 49 -4.25 8.37 -5.27
N HIS A 50 -4.56 9.57 -4.76
CA HIS A 50 -5.94 9.93 -4.40
C HIS A 50 -6.82 10.03 -5.65
N LEU A 51 -6.35 10.74 -6.68
CA LEU A 51 -7.06 10.85 -7.94
C LEU A 51 -7.24 9.49 -8.61
N LEU A 52 -6.24 8.61 -8.56
CA LEU A 52 -6.37 7.24 -9.08
C LEU A 52 -7.54 6.51 -8.41
N VAL A 53 -7.59 6.48 -7.08
CA VAL A 53 -8.67 5.82 -6.33
C VAL A 53 -10.01 6.47 -6.65
N LYS A 54 -10.07 7.80 -6.69
CA LYS A 54 -11.29 8.53 -7.06
C LYS A 54 -11.80 8.11 -8.45
N ARG A 55 -10.93 8.05 -9.46
CA ARG A 55 -11.30 7.61 -10.82
C ARG A 55 -11.81 6.17 -10.87
N LEU A 56 -11.24 5.27 -10.06
CA LEU A 56 -11.75 3.90 -9.95
C LEU A 56 -13.15 3.86 -9.34
N VAL A 57 -13.40 4.66 -8.30
CA VAL A 57 -14.75 4.80 -7.71
C VAL A 57 -15.74 5.41 -8.72
N ASP A 58 -15.34 6.47 -9.41
CA ASP A 58 -16.20 7.10 -10.46
C ASP A 58 -16.57 6.06 -11.55
N ALA A 59 -15.60 5.25 -11.99
CA ALA A 59 -15.84 4.18 -12.96
C ALA A 59 -16.76 3.06 -12.42
N PHE A 60 -16.63 2.71 -11.15
CA PHE A 60 -17.52 1.75 -10.48
C PHE A 60 -18.96 2.27 -10.43
N LEU A 61 -19.17 3.52 -10.04
CA LEU A 61 -20.48 4.15 -10.00
C LEU A 61 -21.10 4.26 -11.41
N ALA A 62 -20.32 4.62 -12.42
CA ALA A 62 -20.76 4.69 -13.81
C ALA A 62 -21.21 3.32 -14.38
N LYS A 63 -20.72 2.22 -13.79
CA LYS A 63 -21.14 0.86 -14.12
C LYS A 63 -22.34 0.35 -13.29
N GLY A 64 -23.00 1.24 -12.54
CA GLY A 64 -24.17 0.92 -11.71
C GLY A 64 -23.83 0.41 -10.30
N GLY A 65 -22.56 0.54 -9.87
CA GLY A 65 -22.18 0.27 -8.50
C GLY A 65 -22.79 1.31 -7.52
N THR A 66 -22.93 0.95 -6.26
CA THR A 66 -23.43 1.83 -5.20
C THR A 66 -22.35 2.06 -4.16
N LEU A 67 -22.07 3.32 -3.83
CA LEU A 67 -21.17 3.71 -2.73
C LEU A 67 -22.01 4.10 -1.52
N LEU A 68 -21.81 3.42 -0.39
CA LEU A 68 -22.46 3.70 0.89
C LEU A 68 -21.41 4.11 1.92
N THR A 69 -21.69 5.18 2.63
CA THR A 69 -20.88 5.60 3.79
C THR A 69 -21.48 4.99 5.06
N GLY A 70 -20.66 4.33 5.86
CA GLY A 70 -21.07 3.74 7.11
C GLY A 70 -19.91 3.07 7.84
N GLU A 71 -20.08 2.81 9.11
CA GLU A 71 -19.14 2.07 9.93
C GLU A 71 -19.69 0.66 10.20
N VAL A 72 -18.88 -0.34 9.85
CA VAL A 72 -19.26 -1.75 10.02
C VAL A 72 -19.29 -2.08 11.52
N ASN A 73 -20.36 -2.72 11.96
CA ASN A 73 -20.49 -3.27 13.30
C ASN A 73 -20.11 -4.76 13.31
N ARG A 74 -20.81 -5.58 12.50
CA ARG A 74 -20.55 -7.02 12.41
C ARG A 74 -21.05 -7.61 11.10
N VAL A 75 -20.54 -8.78 10.77
CA VAL A 75 -21.09 -9.67 9.73
C VAL A 75 -22.15 -10.57 10.36
N GLU A 76 -23.31 -10.66 9.73
CA GLU A 76 -24.36 -11.64 10.08
C GLU A 76 -24.22 -12.86 9.19
N ARG A 77 -24.35 -14.04 9.79
CA ARG A 77 -24.21 -15.33 9.13
C ARG A 77 -25.15 -16.38 9.72
N ASP A 78 -25.46 -17.38 8.94
CA ASP A 78 -26.15 -18.59 9.38
C ASP A 78 -25.32 -19.85 8.98
N ASN A 79 -25.94 -21.03 9.10
CA ASN A 79 -25.30 -22.29 8.72
C ASN A 79 -25.02 -22.43 7.21
N ARG A 80 -25.53 -21.54 6.36
CA ARG A 80 -25.31 -21.51 4.91
C ARG A 80 -24.26 -20.48 4.49
N GLY A 81 -23.92 -19.52 5.35
CA GLY A 81 -22.91 -18.49 5.10
C GLY A 81 -23.33 -17.07 5.50
N VAL A 82 -22.74 -16.09 4.83
CA VAL A 82 -23.06 -14.66 5.03
C VAL A 82 -24.51 -14.38 4.66
N THR A 83 -25.20 -13.62 5.50
CA THR A 83 -26.59 -13.19 5.25
C THR A 83 -26.73 -11.68 5.18
N ALA A 84 -25.93 -10.94 5.93
CA ALA A 84 -25.96 -9.48 5.90
C ALA A 84 -24.69 -8.86 6.52
N LEU A 85 -24.53 -7.56 6.26
CA LEU A 85 -23.62 -6.66 6.97
C LEU A 85 -24.44 -5.70 7.81
N LEU A 86 -24.17 -5.64 9.12
CA LEU A 86 -24.79 -4.67 10.02
C LEU A 86 -23.86 -3.49 10.24
N LEU A 87 -24.37 -2.27 10.04
CA LEU A 87 -23.65 -1.03 10.33
C LEU A 87 -23.95 -0.54 11.77
N LYS A 88 -23.07 0.30 12.33
CA LYS A 88 -23.24 0.86 13.67
C LYS A 88 -24.47 1.78 13.80
N ASP A 89 -24.91 2.39 12.69
CA ASP A 89 -26.12 3.22 12.65
C ASP A 89 -27.44 2.40 12.55
N GLY A 90 -27.33 1.08 12.60
CA GLY A 90 -28.46 0.15 12.56
C GLY A 90 -28.91 -0.29 11.17
N ARG A 91 -28.35 0.28 10.10
CA ARG A 91 -28.63 -0.22 8.74
C ARG A 91 -28.14 -1.64 8.57
N ARG A 92 -28.98 -2.47 7.98
CA ARG A 92 -28.71 -3.86 7.64
C ARG A 92 -28.65 -4.02 6.12
N LEU A 93 -27.54 -4.48 5.60
CA LEU A 93 -27.30 -4.67 4.17
C LEU A 93 -27.28 -6.17 3.87
N GLU A 94 -28.34 -6.69 3.26
CA GLU A 94 -28.43 -8.09 2.90
C GLU A 94 -27.45 -8.42 1.76
N THR A 95 -26.72 -9.51 1.93
CA THR A 95 -25.79 -10.01 0.93
C THR A 95 -25.44 -11.48 1.21
N ASP A 96 -25.22 -12.25 0.16
CA ASP A 96 -24.71 -13.61 0.20
C ASP A 96 -23.20 -13.70 -0.14
N ARG A 97 -22.60 -12.56 -0.53
CA ARG A 97 -21.17 -12.45 -0.85
C ARG A 97 -20.59 -11.14 -0.32
N LEU A 98 -19.59 -11.24 0.50
CA LEU A 98 -18.96 -10.10 1.17
C LEU A 98 -17.44 -10.19 1.05
N LEU A 99 -16.83 -9.15 0.47
CA LEU A 99 -15.37 -8.95 0.51
C LEU A 99 -15.01 -7.93 1.59
N VAL A 100 -14.20 -8.34 2.55
CA VAL A 100 -13.66 -7.44 3.59
C VAL A 100 -12.25 -7.00 3.20
N ALA A 101 -12.07 -5.71 2.94
CA ALA A 101 -10.83 -5.08 2.50
C ALA A 101 -10.50 -3.83 3.35
N MET A 102 -10.57 -3.95 4.68
CA MET A 102 -10.53 -2.85 5.65
C MET A 102 -9.12 -2.61 6.22
N GLY A 103 -8.07 -3.03 5.51
CA GLY A 103 -6.70 -2.89 6.00
C GLY A 103 -6.51 -3.60 7.35
N VAL A 104 -5.89 -2.93 8.32
CA VAL A 104 -5.59 -3.54 9.62
C VAL A 104 -6.85 -3.84 10.46
N GLN A 105 -7.94 -3.10 10.26
CA GLN A 105 -9.23 -3.37 10.95
C GLN A 105 -9.89 -4.69 10.50
N THR A 106 -9.44 -5.29 9.40
CA THR A 106 -9.93 -6.60 8.95
C THR A 106 -9.80 -7.66 10.03
N ARG A 107 -8.79 -7.59 10.90
CA ARG A 107 -8.58 -8.55 12.01
C ARG A 107 -9.76 -8.60 12.97
N ASP A 108 -10.42 -7.45 13.24
CA ASP A 108 -11.52 -7.36 14.20
C ASP A 108 -12.78 -8.00 13.61
N ILE A 109 -13.00 -7.83 12.31
CA ILE A 109 -14.09 -8.51 11.59
C ILE A 109 -13.82 -10.01 11.50
N ALA A 110 -12.60 -10.43 11.22
CA ALA A 110 -12.23 -11.84 11.17
C ALA A 110 -12.46 -12.53 12.54
N ALA A 111 -12.06 -11.89 13.64
CA ALA A 111 -12.29 -12.38 14.97
C ALA A 111 -13.81 -12.52 15.30
N SER A 112 -14.66 -11.66 14.75
CA SER A 112 -16.12 -11.73 14.95
C SER A 112 -16.79 -12.92 14.24
N VAL A 113 -16.06 -13.60 13.37
CA VAL A 113 -16.53 -14.81 12.66
C VAL A 113 -15.65 -16.03 12.95
N ASP A 114 -14.97 -16.02 14.11
CA ASP A 114 -14.10 -17.10 14.61
C ASP A 114 -12.91 -17.42 13.70
N GLU A 115 -12.37 -16.41 13.01
CA GLU A 115 -11.14 -16.50 12.25
C GLU A 115 -10.06 -15.56 12.80
N ALA A 116 -8.81 -15.96 12.74
CA ALA A 116 -7.68 -15.18 13.19
C ALA A 116 -6.80 -14.76 12.00
N ILE A 117 -6.56 -13.46 11.86
CA ILE A 117 -5.55 -12.92 10.94
C ILE A 117 -4.54 -12.16 11.79
N PRO A 118 -3.26 -12.58 11.84
CA PRO A 118 -2.24 -11.95 12.68
C PRO A 118 -1.76 -10.61 12.10
N LEU A 119 -2.72 -9.72 11.80
CA LEU A 119 -2.46 -8.38 11.30
C LEU A 119 -1.92 -7.49 12.41
N GLU A 120 -0.81 -6.82 12.12
CA GLU A 120 -0.28 -5.74 12.93
C GLU A 120 -0.14 -4.47 12.08
N THR A 121 -0.09 -3.31 12.73
CA THR A 121 0.10 -2.06 12.03
C THR A 121 1.57 -1.66 11.97
N GLU A 122 2.09 -1.51 10.77
CA GLU A 122 3.34 -0.80 10.52
C GLU A 122 3.01 0.65 10.16
N ARG A 123 3.17 1.56 11.12
CA ARG A 123 2.92 2.98 10.87
C ARG A 123 3.97 3.55 9.93
N GLY A 124 3.52 4.11 8.82
CA GLY A 124 4.35 4.81 7.85
C GLY A 124 4.13 6.31 7.94
N TYR A 125 5.21 7.07 7.78
CA TYR A 125 5.18 8.52 7.83
C TYR A 125 5.60 9.12 6.50
N HIS A 126 5.02 10.27 6.14
CA HIS A 126 5.55 11.08 5.07
C HIS A 126 5.40 12.58 5.36
N THR A 127 6.24 13.35 4.69
CA THR A 127 6.11 14.79 4.55
C THR A 127 5.85 15.11 3.09
N GLN A 128 4.80 15.86 2.81
CA GLN A 128 4.54 16.44 1.50
C GLN A 128 5.14 17.86 1.49
N VAL A 129 5.98 18.14 0.52
CA VAL A 129 6.54 19.48 0.25
C VAL A 129 5.81 20.06 -0.93
N MET A 130 5.07 21.16 -0.73
CA MET A 130 4.14 21.69 -1.73
C MET A 130 4.83 22.60 -2.77
N ALA A 131 5.86 23.35 -2.36
CA ALA A 131 6.64 24.23 -3.23
C ALA A 131 8.14 23.85 -3.19
N PRO A 132 8.55 22.70 -3.78
CA PRO A 132 9.90 22.15 -3.61
C PRO A 132 11.01 22.99 -4.30
N GLY A 133 10.67 23.90 -5.21
CA GLY A 133 11.62 24.72 -5.96
C GLY A 133 12.48 23.92 -6.95
N ILE A 134 12.20 22.66 -7.16
CA ILE A 134 12.88 21.75 -8.07
C ILE A 134 11.86 20.89 -8.82
N ASP A 135 12.23 20.41 -10.01
CA ASP A 135 11.46 19.48 -10.83
C ASP A 135 12.17 18.13 -10.87
N LEU A 136 11.79 17.24 -9.97
CA LEU A 136 12.36 15.90 -9.84
C LEU A 136 11.74 14.98 -10.90
N LYS A 137 12.56 14.33 -11.72
CA LYS A 137 12.09 13.45 -12.80
C LYS A 137 11.75 12.04 -12.33
N TYR A 138 12.50 11.52 -11.38
CA TYR A 138 12.41 10.13 -10.93
C TYR A 138 11.93 10.03 -9.48
N SER A 139 11.25 8.93 -9.16
CA SER A 139 11.10 8.52 -7.78
C SER A 139 12.42 7.93 -7.29
N LEU A 140 12.94 8.46 -6.21
CA LEU A 140 14.21 8.05 -5.61
C LEU A 140 13.96 7.17 -4.40
N ILE A 141 14.60 6.00 -4.35
CA ILE A 141 14.57 5.11 -3.18
C ILE A 141 15.99 4.99 -2.65
N TRP A 142 16.16 5.23 -1.36
CA TRP A 142 17.44 5.05 -0.66
C TRP A 142 17.30 3.98 0.41
N PRO A 143 17.57 2.71 0.07
CA PRO A 143 17.32 1.57 0.97
C PRO A 143 18.09 1.67 2.29
N GLU A 144 19.36 2.09 2.26
CA GLU A 144 20.21 2.17 3.45
C GLU A 144 19.75 3.22 4.47
N ARG A 145 18.94 4.19 4.03
CA ARG A 145 18.32 5.22 4.88
C ARG A 145 16.82 5.01 5.07
N ALA A 146 16.28 3.94 4.50
CA ALA A 146 14.86 3.55 4.60
C ALA A 146 13.88 4.68 4.25
N PHE A 147 14.15 5.46 3.18
CA PHE A 147 13.25 6.50 2.71
C PHE A 147 13.16 6.55 1.18
N MET A 148 12.13 7.22 0.72
CA MET A 148 11.90 7.50 -0.69
C MET A 148 11.45 8.95 -0.89
N VAL A 149 11.76 9.48 -2.06
CA VAL A 149 11.32 10.80 -2.52
C VAL A 149 10.60 10.61 -3.85
N THR A 150 9.35 11.03 -3.93
CA THR A 150 8.52 10.83 -5.13
C THR A 150 7.92 12.15 -5.57
N PRO A 151 8.11 12.56 -6.84
CA PRO A 151 7.36 13.68 -7.40
C PRO A 151 5.87 13.34 -7.45
N THR A 152 5.03 14.29 -7.07
CA THR A 152 3.57 14.14 -7.06
C THR A 152 2.93 15.37 -7.66
N ALA A 153 1.65 15.28 -8.03
CA ALA A 153 0.89 16.43 -8.51
C ALA A 153 0.84 17.60 -7.51
N GLY A 154 1.00 17.34 -6.21
CA GLY A 154 1.04 18.34 -5.15
C GLY A 154 2.47 18.73 -4.70
N GLY A 155 3.50 18.47 -5.49
CA GLY A 155 4.91 18.75 -5.16
C GLY A 155 5.72 17.47 -4.93
N ILE A 156 6.52 17.40 -3.88
CA ILE A 156 7.37 16.24 -3.58
C ILE A 156 6.93 15.56 -2.27
N ARG A 157 6.72 14.26 -2.34
CA ARG A 157 6.45 13.41 -1.16
C ARG A 157 7.73 12.74 -0.69
N ILE A 158 8.06 12.93 0.57
CA ILE A 158 9.19 12.29 1.25
C ILE A 158 8.61 11.28 2.22
N GLY A 159 8.68 10.00 1.89
CA GLY A 159 8.06 8.91 2.65
C GLY A 159 9.09 7.91 3.16
N GLY A 160 8.74 7.23 4.24
CA GLY A 160 9.60 6.19 4.81
C GLY A 160 9.24 5.90 6.25
N SER A 161 10.20 5.36 6.97
CA SER A 161 10.05 4.97 8.37
C SER A 161 9.01 3.88 8.62
N VAL A 162 9.27 3.05 9.59
CA VAL A 162 8.32 2.07 10.13
C VAL A 162 8.28 2.25 11.66
N GLU A 163 7.10 2.26 12.21
CA GLU A 163 6.89 2.29 13.66
C GLU A 163 5.87 1.23 14.06
N MET A 164 6.30 0.31 14.91
CA MET A 164 5.45 -0.70 15.54
C MET A 164 4.91 -0.12 16.85
N ALA A 165 3.69 0.42 16.83
CA ALA A 165 3.14 1.14 17.97
C ALA A 165 1.61 0.97 18.14
N GLY A 166 1.04 -0.06 17.52
CA GLY A 166 -0.39 -0.34 17.56
C GLY A 166 -1.24 0.79 16.96
N LEU A 167 -2.55 0.72 17.14
CA LEU A 167 -3.49 1.65 16.51
C LEU A 167 -3.75 2.93 17.31
N THR A 168 -3.58 2.90 18.63
CA THR A 168 -4.09 3.94 19.55
C THR A 168 -3.03 4.94 20.01
N ARG A 169 -1.74 4.61 19.93
CA ARG A 169 -0.66 5.52 20.34
C ARG A 169 -0.64 6.75 19.45
N GLN A 170 -0.34 7.92 20.03
CA GLN A 170 -0.18 9.16 19.28
C GLN A 170 0.95 9.07 18.25
N PRO A 171 0.82 9.70 17.06
CA PRO A 171 1.86 9.71 16.04
C PRO A 171 3.16 10.36 16.52
N ASN A 172 4.29 9.79 16.14
CA ASN A 172 5.60 10.37 16.39
C ASN A 172 6.07 11.19 15.18
N TRP A 173 5.66 12.43 15.08
CA TRP A 173 5.97 13.33 13.96
C TRP A 173 7.47 13.61 13.78
N ARG A 174 8.31 13.36 14.78
CA ARG A 174 9.77 13.43 14.62
C ARG A 174 10.25 12.50 13.50
N ARG A 175 9.56 11.38 13.26
CA ARG A 175 9.88 10.44 12.17
C ARG A 175 9.70 11.10 10.79
N ALA A 176 8.59 11.80 10.56
CA ALA A 176 8.36 12.53 9.31
C ALA A 176 9.43 13.61 9.09
N ARG A 177 9.76 14.37 10.13
CA ARG A 177 10.76 15.45 10.05
C ARG A 177 12.19 14.94 9.78
N THR A 178 12.56 13.79 10.33
CA THR A 178 13.87 13.19 10.07
C THR A 178 14.04 12.85 8.59
N LEU A 179 12.98 12.38 7.91
CA LEU A 179 12.99 12.06 6.49
C LEU A 179 13.32 13.28 5.62
N VAL A 180 12.88 14.48 6.02
CA VAL A 180 13.20 15.73 5.33
C VAL A 180 14.71 16.00 5.32
N GLY A 181 15.40 15.72 6.43
CA GLY A 181 16.86 15.85 6.51
C GLY A 181 17.57 14.92 5.51
N HIS A 182 17.09 13.69 5.36
CA HIS A 182 17.62 12.75 4.37
C HIS A 182 17.36 13.21 2.93
N ALA A 183 16.16 13.74 2.66
CA ALA A 183 15.82 14.25 1.34
C ALA A 183 16.65 15.48 0.95
N ARG A 184 16.90 16.41 1.88
CA ARG A 184 17.78 17.56 1.66
C ARG A 184 19.23 17.17 1.40
N TYR A 185 19.69 16.08 2.02
CA TYR A 185 21.02 15.55 1.69
C TYR A 185 21.04 14.96 0.26
N ALA A 186 20.00 14.21 -0.13
CA ALA A 186 19.93 13.63 -1.46
C ALA A 186 19.74 14.69 -2.57
N LEU A 187 18.97 15.74 -2.27
CA LEU A 187 18.57 16.81 -3.18
C LEU A 187 18.90 18.17 -2.54
N PRO A 188 20.15 18.66 -2.65
CA PRO A 188 20.59 19.89 -1.97
C PRO A 188 19.81 21.15 -2.34
N ALA A 189 19.24 21.20 -3.56
CA ALA A 189 18.42 22.33 -4.03
C ALA A 189 16.96 22.29 -3.55
N LEU A 190 16.55 21.25 -2.82
CA LEU A 190 15.18 21.07 -2.33
C LEU A 190 14.84 22.16 -1.31
N LYS A 191 13.86 23.00 -1.64
CA LYS A 191 13.25 23.95 -0.70
C LYS A 191 12.17 23.25 0.11
N VAL A 192 12.12 23.54 1.41
CA VAL A 192 11.17 22.92 2.34
C VAL A 192 10.57 24.05 3.20
N GLU A 193 9.67 24.80 2.60
CA GLU A 193 9.03 25.96 3.24
C GLU A 193 7.59 25.62 3.64
N GLU A 194 6.80 25.06 2.73
CA GLU A 194 5.42 24.69 2.95
C GLU A 194 5.28 23.17 2.94
N THR A 195 4.88 22.59 4.07
CA THR A 195 4.82 21.13 4.25
C THR A 195 3.57 20.69 4.99
N SER A 196 3.12 19.48 4.71
CA SER A 196 2.17 18.75 5.53
C SER A 196 2.71 17.38 5.90
N GLU A 197 2.41 16.92 7.12
CA GLU A 197 2.84 15.63 7.65
C GLU A 197 1.64 14.66 7.69
N TRP A 198 1.88 13.41 7.40
CA TRP A 198 0.85 12.38 7.45
C TRP A 198 1.42 11.07 8.00
N MET A 199 0.56 10.32 8.69
CA MET A 199 0.86 8.98 9.17
C MET A 199 -0.28 8.03 8.78
N GLY A 200 0.06 6.82 8.35
CA GLY A 200 -0.91 5.78 8.03
C GLY A 200 -0.53 4.42 8.59
N HIS A 201 -1.55 3.60 8.76
CA HIS A 201 -1.47 2.24 9.27
C HIS A 201 -1.37 1.25 8.12
N ARG A 202 -0.17 0.70 7.86
CA ARG A 202 0.00 -0.37 6.89
C ARG A 202 -0.42 -1.70 7.53
N PRO A 203 -1.28 -2.48 6.88
CA PRO A 203 -1.65 -3.80 7.37
C PRO A 203 -0.52 -4.79 7.08
N ALA A 204 0.26 -5.13 8.09
CA ALA A 204 1.39 -6.06 7.95
C ALA A 204 1.05 -7.45 8.48
N LEU A 205 1.62 -8.46 7.87
CA LEU A 205 1.56 -9.86 8.28
C LEU A 205 2.97 -10.39 8.55
N PRO A 206 3.15 -11.37 9.44
CA PRO A 206 4.47 -11.87 9.82
C PRO A 206 5.30 -12.40 8.64
N ASP A 207 4.64 -13.01 7.66
CA ASP A 207 5.25 -13.57 6.44
C ASP A 207 5.29 -12.60 5.26
N THR A 208 4.78 -11.38 5.42
CA THR A 208 4.69 -10.33 4.40
C THR A 208 3.82 -10.68 3.17
N ILE A 209 3.14 -11.83 3.16
CA ILE A 209 2.26 -12.27 2.07
C ILE A 209 0.82 -11.86 2.40
N PRO A 210 0.09 -11.16 1.51
CA PRO A 210 -1.28 -10.75 1.79
C PRO A 210 -2.22 -11.96 1.96
N VAL A 211 -3.30 -11.78 2.72
CA VAL A 211 -4.42 -12.72 2.73
C VAL A 211 -5.37 -12.34 1.62
N LEU A 212 -5.52 -13.22 0.64
CA LEU A 212 -6.45 -13.14 -0.48
C LEU A 212 -7.18 -14.47 -0.56
N SER A 213 -8.26 -14.64 0.21
CA SER A 213 -8.89 -15.96 0.33
C SER A 213 -10.37 -15.88 0.64
N ALA A 214 -11.10 -16.96 0.34
CA ALA A 214 -12.37 -17.20 0.99
C ALA A 214 -12.14 -17.44 2.51
N SER A 215 -13.15 -17.12 3.32
CA SER A 215 -13.22 -17.52 4.72
C SER A 215 -13.17 -19.06 4.84
N ALA A 216 -12.48 -19.55 5.85
CA ALA A 216 -12.43 -20.97 6.15
C ALA A 216 -13.70 -21.46 6.90
N THR A 217 -14.37 -20.55 7.59
CA THR A 217 -15.52 -20.85 8.48
C THR A 217 -16.88 -20.41 7.92
N THR A 218 -16.89 -19.39 7.05
CA THR A 218 -18.13 -18.72 6.63
C THR A 218 -18.26 -18.66 5.11
N PRO A 219 -19.05 -19.50 4.46
CA PRO A 219 -19.32 -19.43 3.03
C PRO A 219 -19.78 -18.02 2.59
N GLY A 220 -19.32 -17.55 1.42
CA GLY A 220 -19.67 -16.24 0.90
C GLY A 220 -18.86 -15.08 1.48
N LEU A 221 -18.04 -15.29 2.51
CA LEU A 221 -17.13 -14.30 3.06
C LEU A 221 -15.73 -14.43 2.45
N PHE A 222 -15.11 -13.28 2.11
CA PHE A 222 -13.80 -13.21 1.49
C PHE A 222 -12.94 -12.13 2.13
N TRP A 223 -11.63 -12.33 2.12
CA TRP A 223 -10.63 -11.45 2.72
C TRP A 223 -9.65 -10.92 1.68
N ALA A 224 -9.37 -9.61 1.72
CA ALA A 224 -8.27 -8.98 0.98
C ALA A 224 -7.56 -7.96 1.88
N THR A 225 -6.45 -8.38 2.50
CA THR A 225 -5.72 -7.56 3.48
C THR A 225 -4.25 -7.98 3.60
N GLY A 226 -3.48 -7.25 4.39
CA GLY A 226 -2.11 -7.66 4.72
C GLY A 226 -1.06 -7.30 3.66
N HIS A 227 -1.33 -6.35 2.75
CA HIS A 227 -0.43 -5.97 1.67
C HIS A 227 0.82 -5.16 2.12
N GLY A 228 0.92 -4.80 3.40
CA GLY A 228 2.04 -4.04 3.92
C GLY A 228 2.29 -2.75 3.13
N HIS A 229 3.50 -2.62 2.58
CA HIS A 229 3.92 -1.45 1.79
C HIS A 229 3.44 -1.45 0.33
N LEU A 230 2.95 -2.58 -0.17
CA LEU A 230 2.73 -2.82 -1.60
C LEU A 230 1.25 -2.81 -2.01
N GLY A 231 0.35 -2.36 -1.12
CA GLY A 231 -1.09 -2.42 -1.37
C GLY A 231 -1.52 -1.71 -2.65
N LEU A 232 -1.00 -0.52 -2.94
CA LEU A 232 -1.30 0.17 -4.20
C LEU A 232 -0.71 -0.56 -5.42
N THR A 233 0.54 -1.04 -5.31
CA THR A 233 1.23 -1.77 -6.38
C THR A 233 0.48 -3.04 -6.78
N TYR A 234 -0.02 -3.79 -5.82
CA TYR A 234 -0.75 -5.05 -6.06
C TYR A 234 -2.26 -4.87 -6.27
N SER A 235 -2.80 -3.65 -6.14
CA SER A 235 -4.25 -3.43 -6.11
C SER A 235 -4.98 -3.95 -7.34
N ALA A 236 -4.42 -3.76 -8.54
CA ALA A 236 -5.03 -4.24 -9.78
C ALA A 236 -5.08 -5.77 -9.83
N THR A 237 -3.95 -6.44 -9.53
CA THR A 237 -3.88 -7.91 -9.48
C THR A 237 -4.80 -8.47 -8.39
N THR A 238 -4.77 -7.88 -7.18
CA THR A 238 -5.69 -8.24 -6.10
C THR A 238 -7.14 -8.13 -6.54
N GLY A 239 -7.50 -7.03 -7.20
CA GLY A 239 -8.86 -6.82 -7.70
C GLY A 239 -9.30 -7.91 -8.69
N ILE A 240 -8.44 -8.31 -9.62
CA ILE A 240 -8.72 -9.39 -10.58
C ILE A 240 -8.90 -10.73 -9.85
N LEU A 241 -7.95 -11.10 -8.99
CA LEU A 241 -7.99 -12.38 -8.27
C LEU A 241 -9.23 -12.49 -7.38
N MET A 242 -9.56 -11.43 -6.65
CA MET A 242 -10.75 -11.42 -5.79
C MET A 242 -12.05 -11.40 -6.59
N ALA A 243 -12.10 -10.73 -7.75
CA ALA A 243 -13.25 -10.77 -8.63
C ALA A 243 -13.48 -12.19 -9.19
N ASP A 244 -12.42 -12.91 -9.55
CA ASP A 244 -12.54 -14.30 -9.99
C ASP A 244 -13.10 -15.19 -8.87
N MET A 245 -12.55 -15.09 -7.66
CA MET A 245 -13.02 -15.85 -6.50
C MET A 245 -14.48 -15.54 -6.16
N LEU A 246 -14.86 -14.24 -6.09
CA LEU A 246 -16.22 -13.79 -5.80
C LEU A 246 -17.25 -14.28 -6.84
N THR A 247 -16.83 -14.45 -8.07
CA THR A 247 -17.72 -14.90 -9.16
C THR A 247 -17.63 -16.40 -9.45
N GLY A 248 -16.85 -17.15 -8.64
CA GLY A 248 -16.67 -18.60 -8.79
C GLY A 248 -15.77 -19.00 -9.96
N ARG A 249 -14.99 -18.07 -10.51
CA ARG A 249 -13.96 -18.38 -11.51
C ARG A 249 -12.66 -18.78 -10.81
N THR A 250 -11.88 -19.60 -11.48
CA THR A 250 -10.55 -20.01 -10.99
C THR A 250 -9.54 -18.90 -11.25
N PRO A 251 -8.87 -18.37 -10.22
CA PRO A 251 -7.77 -17.43 -10.41
C PRO A 251 -6.62 -18.04 -11.23
N PRO A 252 -5.89 -17.24 -12.03
CA PRO A 252 -4.82 -17.72 -12.90
C PRO A 252 -3.52 -18.07 -12.18
N VAL A 253 -3.47 -17.91 -10.85
CA VAL A 253 -2.30 -18.18 -10.00
C VAL A 253 -2.68 -19.14 -8.87
N ASP A 254 -1.69 -19.82 -8.30
CA ASP A 254 -1.89 -20.66 -7.11
C ASP A 254 -2.23 -19.79 -5.90
N MET A 255 -3.45 -19.93 -5.38
CA MET A 255 -3.95 -19.16 -4.25
C MET A 255 -3.57 -19.74 -2.87
N ARG A 256 -2.97 -20.92 -2.81
CA ARG A 256 -2.60 -21.56 -1.52
C ARG A 256 -1.73 -20.71 -0.62
N PRO A 257 -0.70 -19.98 -1.13
CA PRO A 257 0.11 -19.10 -0.30
C PRO A 257 -0.65 -17.91 0.33
N PHE A 258 -1.82 -17.56 -0.21
CA PHE A 258 -2.61 -16.40 0.19
C PHE A 258 -3.78 -16.75 1.13
N ARG A 259 -3.94 -18.01 1.49
CA ARG A 259 -5.07 -18.47 2.30
C ARG A 259 -4.96 -17.95 3.74
N ILE A 260 -6.14 -17.73 4.37
CA ILE A 260 -6.23 -17.29 5.77
C ILE A 260 -5.75 -18.38 6.74
N ASP A 261 -5.99 -19.65 6.42
CA ASP A 261 -5.70 -20.81 7.25
C ASP A 261 -4.23 -21.32 7.17
N ARG A 262 -3.33 -20.47 6.65
CA ARG A 262 -1.88 -20.75 6.66
C ARG A 262 -1.17 -20.36 7.97
N PHE A 263 -1.88 -19.69 8.87
CA PHE A 263 -1.38 -19.26 10.17
C PHE A 263 -1.79 -20.20 11.31
#